data_724572042172c479cc08397582e6b563
#
_entry.id   724572042172c479cc08397582e6b563
#
_cell.length_a   1.000
_cell.length_b   1.000
_cell.length_c   1.000
_cell.angle_alpha   90.00
_cell.angle_beta   90.00
_cell.angle_gamma   90.00
#
_symmetry.space_group_name_H-M   'P 1'
#
loop_
_entity.id
_entity.type
_entity.pdbx_description
1 polymer ?
#
loop_
_entity_poly.entity_id
_entity_poly.type
_entity_poly.pdbx_seq_one_letter_code
_entity_poly.pdbx_strand_id
1 'polypeptide(L)'
;MKSIIGRIRRSLSMRLSIWVTLIVTAIFVAAFSLMFSETRELVRDEALGKAGKTLESTVLHIDNTLHRVEVAANNMLFNIEHNLDNPDMMFDMSRQVLVDNPELTGCSISFEPFYYKEKGRYFSAYSYNDGDSIQTENEGNDRYQYHYMDWYLIPKLLNRPYWIEPFFEDATDGIVVKDVFSSYSQPIHNEKGETVGTFSVDICLGWFSDTVSAAKPYPHSYSILLGKGGTYLVHPDSTKLFYETIFTQTLEGPDSAMTELGKAMLAGESGYKVLTIDGEECFVFYKPFKKTDWSVAIICPSSDIVSEYVRLRNAVMAISIVGILLLLIFTRTVIRKNLLPLKHLAHSAKRVADAHFTGSVQESHRTDEIGRLENSFRTMQQSLAGYVSEVRQETENLELRNKELEEAYELAKEDEHMKTAVLHHMTGQMAEPISRISSIAQTIHDEYQTTSNETLQAMTAKVTEETAEVTRLLDQLLKAAREEIRPQRKEDAS
;
A
#
# COMPACT_ATOMS: atom_id res chain seq x y z
N MET A 1 -13.27 24.39 41.51
CA MET A 1 -12.97 25.05 40.24
C MET A 1 -12.67 26.55 40.37
N LYS A 2 -13.46 27.37 41.05
CA LYS A 2 -13.23 28.86 41.24
C LYS A 2 -11.89 29.20 41.94
N SER A 3 -11.39 28.36 42.86
CA SER A 3 -10.11 28.62 43.58
C SER A 3 -8.88 28.38 42.71
N ILE A 4 -8.94 27.49 41.73
CA ILE A 4 -7.86 27.19 40.80
C ILE A 4 -7.73 28.31 39.76
N ILE A 5 -8.84 28.81 39.25
CA ILE A 5 -8.89 29.93 38.30
C ILE A 5 -8.36 31.23 38.94
N GLY A 6 -8.63 31.46 40.22
CA GLY A 6 -8.11 32.60 40.98
C GLY A 6 -6.58 32.56 41.17
N ARG A 7 -5.98 31.36 41.36
CA ARG A 7 -4.52 31.17 41.43
C ARG A 7 -3.83 31.34 40.08
N ILE A 8 -4.47 30.89 38.98
CA ILE A 8 -3.97 31.08 37.60
C ILE A 8 -3.87 32.55 37.25
N ARG A 9 -4.84 33.35 37.67
CA ARG A 9 -4.90 34.81 37.38
C ARG A 9 -3.82 35.61 38.09
N ARG A 10 -3.25 35.14 39.21
CA ARG A 10 -2.27 35.86 40.05
C ARG A 10 -0.81 35.45 39.83
N SER A 11 -0.49 34.44 39.03
CA SER A 11 0.88 33.97 38.81
C SER A 11 1.27 34.09 37.32
N LEU A 12 2.20 34.98 37.03
CA LEU A 12 2.76 35.19 35.68
C LEU A 12 3.31 33.88 35.11
N SER A 13 4.01 33.08 35.95
CA SER A 13 4.57 31.77 35.59
C SER A 13 3.50 30.78 35.13
N MET A 14 2.35 30.80 35.79
CA MET A 14 1.27 29.88 35.51
C MET A 14 0.53 30.27 34.21
N ARG A 15 0.40 31.58 33.96
CA ARG A 15 -0.14 32.10 32.69
C ARG A 15 0.77 31.76 31.53
N LEU A 16 2.08 32.03 31.66
CA LEU A 16 3.05 31.74 30.58
C LEU A 16 3.10 30.24 30.27
N SER A 17 3.11 29.40 31.31
CA SER A 17 3.05 27.95 31.16
C SER A 17 1.80 27.50 30.39
N ILE A 18 0.63 28.02 30.75
CA ILE A 18 -0.64 27.68 30.09
C ILE A 18 -0.64 28.15 28.63
N TRP A 19 -0.22 29.38 28.36
CA TRP A 19 -0.18 29.92 27.00
C TRP A 19 0.79 29.18 26.10
N VAL A 20 2.01 28.92 26.58
CA VAL A 20 3.00 28.13 25.80
C VAL A 20 2.48 26.73 25.52
N THR A 21 1.94 26.06 26.54
CA THR A 21 1.36 24.71 26.35
C THR A 21 0.19 24.73 25.37
N LEU A 22 -0.71 25.72 25.47
CA LEU A 22 -1.88 25.82 24.60
C LEU A 22 -1.48 26.09 23.16
N ILE A 23 -0.51 26.97 22.92
CA ILE A 23 0.00 27.28 21.58
C ILE A 23 0.68 26.04 20.99
N VAL A 24 1.57 25.40 21.76
CA VAL A 24 2.28 24.19 21.29
C VAL A 24 1.28 23.06 20.99
N THR A 25 0.30 22.84 21.89
CA THR A 25 -0.74 21.83 21.67
C THR A 25 -1.57 22.15 20.43
N ALA A 26 -1.94 23.42 20.22
CA ALA A 26 -2.69 23.84 19.03
C ALA A 26 -1.89 23.61 17.73
N ILE A 27 -0.59 23.90 17.74
CA ILE A 27 0.29 23.65 16.60
C ILE A 27 0.40 22.15 16.33
N PHE A 28 0.57 21.34 17.37
CA PHE A 28 0.62 19.88 17.22
C PHE A 28 -0.70 19.32 16.67
N VAL A 29 -1.84 19.75 17.20
CA VAL A 29 -3.15 19.31 16.73
C VAL A 29 -3.37 19.73 15.27
N ALA A 30 -3.00 20.94 14.89
CA ALA A 30 -3.12 21.40 13.50
C ALA A 30 -2.19 20.62 12.56
N ALA A 31 -0.93 20.42 12.94
CA ALA A 31 0.04 19.66 12.17
C ALA A 31 -0.38 18.19 11.99
N PHE A 32 -0.88 17.56 13.05
CA PHE A 32 -1.40 16.19 12.99
C PHE A 32 -2.67 16.09 12.16
N SER A 33 -3.59 17.05 12.28
CA SER A 33 -4.82 17.06 11.47
C SER A 33 -4.50 17.12 9.98
N LEU A 34 -3.58 18.00 9.58
CA LEU A 34 -3.12 18.09 8.19
C LEU A 34 -2.39 16.82 7.74
N MET A 35 -1.45 16.34 8.55
CA MET A 35 -0.72 15.11 8.24
C MET A 35 -1.65 13.91 8.08
N PHE A 36 -2.66 13.76 8.95
CA PHE A 36 -3.59 12.64 8.86
C PHE A 36 -4.54 12.75 7.68
N SER A 37 -4.97 13.96 7.28
CA SER A 37 -5.82 14.12 6.10
C SER A 37 -5.08 13.73 4.82
N GLU A 38 -3.84 14.17 4.64
CA GLU A 38 -3.02 13.84 3.47
C GLU A 38 -2.56 12.37 3.47
N THR A 39 -2.15 11.86 4.63
CA THR A 39 -1.69 10.46 4.75
C THR A 39 -2.82 9.47 4.44
N ARG A 40 -4.06 9.79 4.78
CA ARG A 40 -5.20 8.91 4.50
C ARG A 40 -5.41 8.72 3.00
N GLU A 41 -5.34 9.77 2.22
CA GLU A 41 -5.49 9.70 0.75
C GLU A 41 -4.29 8.96 0.12
N LEU A 42 -3.09 9.28 0.55
CA LEU A 42 -1.88 8.63 0.06
C LEU A 42 -1.87 7.11 0.30
N VAL A 43 -2.23 6.68 1.52
CA VAL A 43 -2.31 5.25 1.88
C VAL A 43 -3.41 4.56 1.07
N ARG A 44 -4.55 5.23 0.86
CA ARG A 44 -5.61 4.70 0.01
C ARG A 44 -5.14 4.52 -1.43
N ASP A 45 -4.50 5.50 -2.01
CA ASP A 45 -4.02 5.44 -3.40
C ASP A 45 -2.91 4.40 -3.59
N GLU A 46 -2.01 4.29 -2.63
CA GLU A 46 -0.99 3.23 -2.61
C GLU A 46 -1.63 1.84 -2.51
N ALA A 47 -2.63 1.69 -1.65
CA ALA A 47 -3.35 0.45 -1.48
C ALA A 47 -4.11 0.04 -2.75
N LEU A 48 -4.80 0.99 -3.38
CA LEU A 48 -5.48 0.77 -4.66
C LEU A 48 -4.46 0.39 -5.74
N GLY A 49 -3.32 1.06 -5.79
CA GLY A 49 -2.24 0.76 -6.70
C GLY A 49 -1.65 -0.65 -6.52
N LYS A 50 -1.46 -1.09 -5.27
CA LYS A 50 -0.96 -2.43 -4.94
C LYS A 50 -1.92 -3.51 -5.40
N ALA A 51 -3.21 -3.38 -5.08
CA ALA A 51 -4.22 -4.36 -5.48
C ALA A 51 -4.39 -4.42 -7.01
N GLY A 52 -4.44 -3.27 -7.67
CA GLY A 52 -4.50 -3.18 -9.13
C GLY A 52 -3.29 -3.83 -9.82
N LYS A 53 -2.07 -3.60 -9.33
CA LYS A 53 -0.85 -4.24 -9.85
C LYS A 53 -0.83 -5.74 -9.63
N THR A 54 -1.31 -6.21 -8.47
CA THR A 54 -1.42 -7.63 -8.19
C THR A 54 -2.37 -8.30 -9.18
N LEU A 55 -3.55 -7.71 -9.40
CA LEU A 55 -4.50 -8.20 -10.40
C LEU A 55 -3.89 -8.22 -11.81
N GLU A 56 -3.25 -7.13 -12.20
CA GLU A 56 -2.62 -7.03 -13.52
C GLU A 56 -1.53 -8.07 -13.74
N SER A 57 -0.66 -8.26 -12.75
CA SER A 57 0.39 -9.29 -12.79
C SER A 57 -0.19 -10.69 -12.89
N THR A 58 -1.26 -10.97 -12.14
CA THR A 58 -1.94 -12.27 -12.16
C THR A 58 -2.58 -12.53 -13.54
N VAL A 59 -3.31 -11.56 -14.07
CA VAL A 59 -3.90 -11.68 -15.41
C VAL A 59 -2.83 -11.88 -16.48
N LEU A 60 -1.76 -11.11 -16.44
CA LEU A 60 -0.67 -11.22 -17.40
C LEU A 60 0.02 -12.58 -17.35
N HIS A 61 0.24 -13.11 -16.14
CA HIS A 61 0.84 -14.44 -15.96
C HIS A 61 -0.02 -15.53 -16.59
N ILE A 62 -1.33 -15.47 -16.35
CA ILE A 62 -2.27 -16.43 -16.89
C ILE A 62 -2.42 -16.29 -18.41
N ASP A 63 -2.61 -15.05 -18.91
CA ASP A 63 -2.69 -14.79 -20.35
C ASP A 63 -1.43 -15.31 -21.10
N ASN A 64 -0.25 -15.17 -20.51
CA ASN A 64 0.99 -15.71 -21.08
C ASN A 64 0.99 -17.24 -21.10
N THR A 65 0.45 -17.90 -20.09
CA THR A 65 0.36 -19.35 -20.05
C THR A 65 -0.65 -19.85 -21.09
N LEU A 66 -1.84 -19.25 -21.15
CA LEU A 66 -2.83 -19.58 -22.18
C LEU A 66 -2.26 -19.37 -23.59
N HIS A 67 -1.49 -18.30 -23.78
CA HIS A 67 -0.84 -18.03 -25.08
C HIS A 67 0.18 -19.11 -25.46
N ARG A 68 0.96 -19.64 -24.51
CA ARG A 68 1.89 -20.76 -24.78
C ARG A 68 1.13 -21.99 -25.25
N VAL A 69 0.01 -22.31 -24.60
CA VAL A 69 -0.84 -23.42 -25.01
C VAL A 69 -1.37 -23.23 -26.44
N GLU A 70 -1.85 -22.03 -26.76
CA GLU A 70 -2.30 -21.72 -28.13
C GLU A 70 -1.18 -21.88 -29.16
N VAL A 71 0.02 -21.41 -28.84
CA VAL A 71 1.18 -21.53 -29.76
C VAL A 71 1.57 -23.00 -29.96
N ALA A 72 1.61 -23.80 -28.87
CA ALA A 72 1.89 -25.22 -28.95
C ALA A 72 0.86 -25.93 -29.83
N ALA A 73 -0.42 -25.66 -29.61
CA ALA A 73 -1.51 -26.23 -30.39
C ALA A 73 -1.47 -25.81 -31.88
N ASN A 74 -1.27 -24.51 -32.14
CA ASN A 74 -1.20 -24.01 -33.53
C ASN A 74 -0.05 -24.64 -34.32
N ASN A 75 1.10 -24.85 -33.69
CA ASN A 75 2.24 -25.50 -34.34
C ASN A 75 1.97 -26.96 -34.67
N MET A 76 1.26 -27.68 -33.82
CA MET A 76 0.92 -29.08 -34.07
C MET A 76 -0.21 -29.23 -35.10
N LEU A 77 -1.19 -28.34 -35.12
CA LEU A 77 -2.30 -28.39 -36.07
C LEU A 77 -1.80 -28.44 -37.52
N PHE A 78 -0.77 -27.60 -37.84
CA PHE A 78 -0.14 -27.65 -39.15
C PHE A 78 0.39 -29.03 -39.51
N ASN A 79 1.04 -29.72 -38.57
CA ASN A 79 1.57 -31.07 -38.79
C ASN A 79 0.44 -32.09 -38.95
N ILE A 80 -0.65 -31.97 -38.16
CA ILE A 80 -1.84 -32.84 -38.28
C ILE A 80 -2.46 -32.72 -39.66
N GLU A 81 -2.74 -31.50 -40.13
CA GLU A 81 -3.38 -31.23 -41.42
C GLU A 81 -2.55 -31.75 -42.63
N HIS A 82 -1.19 -31.79 -42.49
CA HIS A 82 -0.33 -32.32 -43.54
C HIS A 82 -0.11 -33.84 -43.51
N ASN A 83 -0.61 -34.52 -42.47
CA ASN A 83 -0.45 -35.99 -42.31
C ASN A 83 -1.82 -36.71 -42.20
N LEU A 84 -2.88 -36.15 -42.74
CA LEU A 84 -4.21 -36.77 -42.69
C LEU A 84 -4.31 -38.13 -43.39
N ASP A 85 -3.40 -38.43 -44.31
CA ASP A 85 -3.36 -39.75 -45.00
C ASP A 85 -2.84 -40.86 -44.10
N ASN A 86 -2.27 -40.56 -42.93
CA ASN A 86 -1.72 -41.53 -42.00
C ASN A 86 -2.40 -41.47 -40.64
N PRO A 87 -3.56 -42.11 -40.44
CA PRO A 87 -4.29 -42.07 -39.19
C PRO A 87 -3.53 -42.63 -37.98
N ASP A 88 -2.66 -43.61 -38.15
CA ASP A 88 -1.91 -44.20 -37.04
C ASP A 88 -0.88 -43.21 -36.43
N MET A 89 -0.38 -42.28 -37.23
CA MET A 89 0.53 -41.24 -36.79
C MET A 89 -0.12 -40.26 -35.83
N MET A 90 -1.42 -40.14 -35.80
CA MET A 90 -2.14 -39.26 -34.89
C MET A 90 -1.91 -39.60 -33.41
N PHE A 91 -1.75 -40.88 -33.09
CA PHE A 91 -1.40 -41.32 -31.73
C PHE A 91 0.00 -40.86 -31.29
N ASP A 92 0.98 -40.96 -32.19
CA ASP A 92 2.32 -40.43 -31.90
C ASP A 92 2.34 -38.93 -31.78
N MET A 93 1.57 -38.22 -32.63
CA MET A 93 1.45 -36.76 -32.60
C MET A 93 0.79 -36.29 -31.31
N SER A 94 -0.33 -36.91 -30.90
CA SER A 94 -1.01 -36.53 -29.65
C SER A 94 -0.10 -36.73 -28.45
N ARG A 95 0.66 -37.82 -28.41
CA ARG A 95 1.64 -38.08 -27.37
C ARG A 95 2.79 -37.07 -27.38
N GLN A 96 3.31 -36.73 -28.57
CA GLN A 96 4.42 -35.79 -28.72
C GLN A 96 4.06 -34.41 -28.22
N VAL A 97 2.81 -33.95 -28.40
CA VAL A 97 2.34 -32.69 -27.85
C VAL A 97 2.54 -32.61 -26.36
N LEU A 98 2.23 -33.67 -25.61
CA LEU A 98 2.38 -33.73 -24.16
C LEU A 98 3.87 -33.85 -23.73
N VAL A 99 4.67 -34.58 -24.51
CA VAL A 99 6.12 -34.66 -24.25
C VAL A 99 6.79 -33.29 -24.35
N ASP A 100 6.44 -32.54 -25.39
CA ASP A 100 7.03 -31.23 -25.66
C ASP A 100 6.46 -30.11 -24.76
N ASN A 101 5.29 -30.35 -24.16
CA ASN A 101 4.56 -29.34 -23.36
C ASN A 101 4.05 -29.96 -22.04
N PRO A 102 4.92 -30.10 -21.03
CA PRO A 102 4.58 -30.78 -19.77
C PRO A 102 3.44 -30.13 -18.97
N GLU A 103 3.10 -28.88 -19.28
CA GLU A 103 1.95 -28.17 -18.69
C GLU A 103 0.59 -28.64 -19.19
N LEU A 104 0.55 -29.36 -20.31
CA LEU A 104 -0.67 -29.94 -20.86
C LEU A 104 -0.98 -31.28 -20.17
N THR A 105 -2.24 -31.50 -19.87
CA THR A 105 -2.72 -32.72 -19.20
C THR A 105 -3.30 -33.73 -20.17
N GLY A 106 -3.87 -33.26 -21.27
CA GLY A 106 -4.48 -34.07 -22.30
C GLY A 106 -4.27 -33.48 -23.70
N CYS A 107 -4.38 -34.36 -24.69
CA CYS A 107 -4.33 -33.99 -26.11
C CYS A 107 -5.13 -34.97 -26.94
N SER A 108 -6.13 -34.48 -27.66
CA SER A 108 -6.96 -35.29 -28.54
C SER A 108 -6.93 -34.81 -29.99
N ILE A 109 -6.80 -35.74 -30.92
CA ILE A 109 -6.92 -35.52 -32.37
C ILE A 109 -8.08 -36.38 -32.85
N SER A 110 -9.24 -35.77 -33.02
CA SER A 110 -10.52 -36.45 -33.16
C SER A 110 -11.14 -36.14 -34.51
N PHE A 111 -11.66 -37.13 -35.16
CA PHE A 111 -12.19 -37.00 -36.52
C PHE A 111 -13.70 -37.24 -36.59
N GLU A 112 -14.29 -36.80 -37.71
CA GLU A 112 -15.70 -37.07 -38.02
C GLU A 112 -15.98 -38.56 -38.05
N PRO A 113 -17.21 -38.98 -37.64
CA PRO A 113 -17.63 -40.37 -37.73
C PRO A 113 -17.38 -40.95 -39.13
N PHE A 114 -16.61 -42.07 -39.17
CA PHE A 114 -16.25 -42.77 -40.43
C PHE A 114 -15.37 -41.97 -41.41
N TYR A 115 -14.73 -40.88 -40.96
CA TYR A 115 -13.76 -40.17 -41.81
C TYR A 115 -12.68 -41.13 -42.33
N TYR A 116 -12.12 -41.96 -41.43
CA TYR A 116 -11.32 -43.11 -41.79
C TYR A 116 -12.23 -44.36 -41.72
N LYS A 117 -12.65 -44.88 -42.85
CA LYS A 117 -13.59 -46.01 -42.91
C LYS A 117 -13.10 -47.23 -42.16
N GLU A 118 -11.78 -47.49 -42.21
CA GLU A 118 -11.11 -48.61 -41.54
C GLU A 118 -11.02 -48.46 -40.01
N LYS A 119 -11.10 -47.23 -39.51
CA LYS A 119 -11.07 -46.91 -38.07
C LYS A 119 -12.46 -46.92 -37.42
N GLY A 120 -13.52 -47.02 -38.22
CA GLY A 120 -14.90 -47.11 -37.73
C GLY A 120 -15.53 -45.72 -37.39
N ARG A 121 -16.53 -45.79 -36.52
CA ARG A 121 -17.31 -44.59 -36.16
C ARG A 121 -16.55 -43.62 -35.25
N TYR A 122 -15.72 -44.15 -34.36
CA TYR A 122 -15.00 -43.36 -33.35
C TYR A 122 -13.54 -43.49 -33.60
N PHE A 123 -12.89 -42.39 -34.00
CA PHE A 123 -11.47 -42.30 -34.13
C PHE A 123 -10.98 -40.99 -33.55
N SER A 124 -10.41 -41.11 -32.35
CA SER A 124 -9.86 -40.01 -31.59
C SER A 124 -8.55 -40.48 -30.93
N ALA A 125 -7.42 -40.03 -31.44
CA ALA A 125 -6.15 -40.29 -30.84
C ALA A 125 -5.98 -39.43 -29.60
N TYR A 126 -6.26 -39.98 -28.43
CA TYR A 126 -6.17 -39.28 -27.14
C TYR A 126 -4.94 -39.71 -26.37
N SER A 127 -4.17 -38.72 -25.92
CA SER A 127 -3.05 -38.92 -25.00
C SER A 127 -3.29 -38.10 -23.75
N TYR A 128 -3.01 -38.65 -22.58
CA TYR A 128 -3.17 -37.97 -21.29
C TYR A 128 -2.05 -38.32 -20.32
N ASN A 129 -1.82 -37.44 -19.37
CA ASN A 129 -0.82 -37.65 -18.32
C ASN A 129 -1.51 -38.23 -17.08
N ASP A 130 -1.17 -39.44 -16.67
CA ASP A 130 -1.70 -40.13 -15.48
C ASP A 130 -0.86 -39.88 -14.21
N GLY A 131 0.09 -38.94 -14.28
CA GLY A 131 1.01 -38.57 -13.21
C GLY A 131 2.38 -39.24 -13.31
N ASP A 132 2.44 -40.53 -13.73
CA ASP A 132 3.70 -41.30 -13.85
C ASP A 132 4.15 -41.42 -15.32
N SER A 133 3.20 -41.45 -16.25
CA SER A 133 3.49 -41.67 -17.68
C SER A 133 2.38 -41.07 -18.58
N ILE A 134 2.74 -40.86 -19.83
CA ILE A 134 1.76 -40.45 -20.84
C ILE A 134 1.12 -41.72 -21.41
N GLN A 135 -0.16 -41.88 -21.18
CA GLN A 135 -1.00 -42.92 -21.79
C GLN A 135 -1.55 -42.43 -23.13
N THR A 136 -1.79 -43.37 -24.02
CA THR A 136 -2.34 -43.03 -25.35
C THR A 136 -3.34 -44.11 -25.74
N GLU A 137 -4.53 -43.72 -26.13
CA GLU A 137 -5.61 -44.64 -26.48
C GLU A 137 -6.53 -44.05 -27.57
N ASN A 138 -7.40 -44.90 -28.14
CA ASN A 138 -8.47 -44.44 -29.02
C ASN A 138 -9.70 -44.13 -28.18
N GLU A 139 -9.99 -42.84 -28.02
CA GLU A 139 -11.10 -42.35 -27.25
C GLU A 139 -12.41 -42.42 -28.05
N GLY A 140 -13.47 -42.74 -27.37
CA GLY A 140 -14.83 -42.73 -27.95
C GLY A 140 -15.42 -44.12 -28.10
N ASN A 141 -16.66 -44.21 -27.71
CA ASN A 141 -17.51 -45.42 -27.81
C ASN A 141 -18.96 -45.03 -27.76
N ASP A 142 -19.89 -46.01 -27.79
CA ASP A 142 -21.34 -45.72 -27.79
C ASP A 142 -21.83 -45.03 -26.50
N ARG A 143 -21.11 -45.07 -25.40
CA ARG A 143 -21.41 -44.35 -24.16
C ARG A 143 -20.79 -42.96 -24.16
N TYR A 144 -19.58 -42.84 -24.71
CA TYR A 144 -18.87 -41.58 -24.82
C TYR A 144 -18.70 -41.19 -26.28
N GLN A 145 -19.66 -40.43 -26.78
CA GLN A 145 -19.69 -39.96 -28.16
C GLN A 145 -19.06 -38.58 -28.25
N TYR A 146 -17.73 -38.50 -28.33
CA TYR A 146 -16.97 -37.25 -28.28
C TYR A 146 -17.46 -36.17 -29.28
N HIS A 147 -17.96 -36.58 -30.45
CA HIS A 147 -18.44 -35.66 -31.48
C HIS A 147 -19.69 -34.84 -31.09
N TYR A 148 -20.31 -35.11 -29.93
CA TYR A 148 -21.34 -34.27 -29.31
C TYR A 148 -20.83 -33.45 -28.13
N MET A 149 -19.58 -33.61 -27.72
CA MET A 149 -19.00 -32.83 -26.63
C MET A 149 -18.65 -31.43 -27.09
N ASP A 150 -18.76 -30.47 -26.17
CA ASP A 150 -18.54 -29.06 -26.46
C ASP A 150 -17.14 -28.80 -27.04
N TRP A 151 -16.09 -29.46 -26.50
CA TRP A 151 -14.72 -29.35 -26.95
C TRP A 151 -14.50 -29.76 -28.41
N TYR A 152 -15.35 -30.68 -28.94
CA TYR A 152 -15.33 -31.08 -30.32
C TYR A 152 -16.24 -30.21 -31.19
N LEU A 153 -17.49 -30.00 -30.72
CA LEU A 153 -18.59 -29.44 -31.52
C LEU A 153 -18.45 -27.91 -31.70
N ILE A 154 -18.07 -27.18 -30.63
CA ILE A 154 -18.01 -25.72 -30.66
C ILE A 154 -17.00 -25.20 -31.70
N PRO A 155 -15.69 -25.60 -31.66
CA PRO A 155 -14.73 -25.11 -32.64
C PRO A 155 -15.07 -25.51 -34.07
N LYS A 156 -15.64 -26.70 -34.24
CA LYS A 156 -16.15 -27.16 -35.53
C LYS A 156 -17.28 -26.26 -36.09
N LEU A 157 -18.29 -25.94 -35.29
CA LEU A 157 -19.42 -25.09 -35.71
C LEU A 157 -19.00 -23.65 -35.95
N LEU A 158 -18.12 -23.13 -35.11
CA LEU A 158 -17.59 -21.79 -35.24
C LEU A 158 -16.53 -21.65 -36.35
N ASN A 159 -15.99 -22.79 -36.83
CA ASN A 159 -14.85 -22.87 -37.76
C ASN A 159 -13.68 -21.96 -37.35
N ARG A 160 -13.37 -21.94 -36.07
CA ARG A 160 -12.24 -21.19 -35.48
C ARG A 160 -11.81 -21.80 -34.17
N PRO A 161 -10.55 -21.53 -33.73
CA PRO A 161 -10.10 -21.90 -32.40
C PRO A 161 -11.00 -21.32 -31.29
N TYR A 162 -11.16 -22.10 -30.23
CA TYR A 162 -12.00 -21.69 -29.09
C TYR A 162 -11.50 -22.29 -27.78
N TRP A 163 -11.50 -21.51 -26.69
CA TRP A 163 -11.32 -21.98 -25.33
C TRP A 163 -12.66 -22.45 -24.78
N ILE A 164 -12.71 -23.70 -24.37
CA ILE A 164 -13.93 -24.31 -23.83
C ILE A 164 -14.09 -23.90 -22.37
N GLU A 165 -15.34 -23.63 -21.95
CA GLU A 165 -15.64 -23.44 -20.55
C GLU A 165 -15.15 -24.62 -19.72
N PRO A 166 -14.64 -24.37 -18.50
CA PRO A 166 -14.16 -25.43 -17.62
C PRO A 166 -15.22 -26.48 -17.35
N PHE A 167 -14.82 -27.72 -17.42
CA PHE A 167 -15.68 -28.89 -17.21
C PHE A 167 -14.98 -29.91 -16.29
N PHE A 168 -15.80 -30.76 -15.67
CA PHE A 168 -15.31 -31.95 -15.01
C PHE A 168 -15.25 -33.08 -16.04
N GLU A 169 -14.14 -33.79 -16.05
CA GLU A 169 -14.08 -35.04 -16.78
C GLU A 169 -14.95 -36.06 -16.04
N ASP A 170 -16.06 -36.47 -16.64
CA ASP A 170 -16.90 -37.50 -16.06
C ASP A 170 -16.12 -38.82 -16.00
N ALA A 171 -15.94 -39.32 -14.78
CA ALA A 171 -15.29 -40.61 -14.55
C ALA A 171 -16.06 -41.73 -15.27
N THR A 172 -15.70 -42.03 -16.50
CA THR A 172 -16.01 -43.29 -17.14
C THR A 172 -15.16 -44.35 -16.46
N ASP A 173 -15.81 -45.22 -15.69
CA ASP A 173 -15.24 -46.38 -14.96
C ASP A 173 -14.76 -46.18 -13.51
N GLY A 174 -15.37 -45.24 -12.75
CA GLY A 174 -15.24 -45.24 -11.28
C GLY A 174 -13.97 -44.59 -10.73
N ILE A 175 -13.17 -43.95 -11.56
CA ILE A 175 -12.07 -43.07 -11.14
C ILE A 175 -12.67 -41.69 -10.86
N VAL A 176 -12.65 -41.27 -9.60
CA VAL A 176 -13.04 -39.89 -9.19
C VAL A 176 -11.95 -38.96 -9.64
N VAL A 177 -12.01 -38.44 -10.84
CA VAL A 177 -11.13 -37.35 -11.26
C VAL A 177 -11.64 -36.09 -10.58
N LYS A 178 -10.85 -35.55 -9.67
CA LYS A 178 -11.16 -34.31 -8.93
C LYS A 178 -10.76 -33.05 -9.69
N ASP A 179 -10.16 -33.19 -10.84
CA ASP A 179 -9.56 -32.09 -11.54
C ASP A 179 -10.54 -31.45 -12.52
N VAL A 180 -10.49 -30.16 -12.58
CA VAL A 180 -11.25 -29.35 -13.53
C VAL A 180 -10.33 -29.03 -14.69
N PHE A 181 -10.81 -29.25 -15.90
CA PHE A 181 -10.08 -29.03 -17.13
C PHE A 181 -10.70 -27.93 -17.97
N SER A 182 -9.90 -27.30 -18.78
CA SER A 182 -10.35 -26.47 -19.90
C SER A 182 -9.53 -26.82 -21.12
N SER A 183 -10.20 -26.85 -22.26
CA SER A 183 -9.59 -27.27 -23.52
C SER A 183 -9.46 -26.09 -24.48
N TYR A 184 -8.30 -25.98 -25.11
CA TYR A 184 -8.13 -25.16 -26.30
C TYR A 184 -8.30 -26.03 -27.52
N SER A 185 -9.38 -25.82 -28.26
CA SER A 185 -9.79 -26.69 -29.35
C SER A 185 -9.84 -25.95 -30.68
N GLN A 186 -9.43 -26.61 -31.75
CA GLN A 186 -9.30 -26.05 -33.09
C GLN A 186 -9.90 -27.03 -34.15
N PRO A 187 -10.57 -26.51 -35.18
CA PRO A 187 -10.99 -27.35 -36.29
C PRO A 187 -9.81 -27.85 -37.11
N ILE A 188 -9.84 -29.11 -37.54
CA ILE A 188 -8.87 -29.71 -38.47
C ILE A 188 -9.47 -29.61 -39.87
N HIS A 189 -8.70 -29.08 -40.83
CA HIS A 189 -9.14 -28.93 -42.20
C HIS A 189 -8.37 -29.86 -43.15
N ASN A 190 -9.12 -30.38 -44.13
CA ASN A 190 -8.47 -31.07 -45.24
C ASN A 190 -7.95 -30.06 -46.30
N GLU A 191 -7.30 -30.57 -47.35
CA GLU A 191 -6.77 -29.74 -48.45
C GLU A 191 -7.86 -28.90 -49.18
N LYS A 192 -9.12 -29.27 -49.05
CA LYS A 192 -10.27 -28.52 -49.63
C LYS A 192 -10.81 -27.45 -48.69
N GLY A 193 -10.27 -27.34 -47.48
CA GLY A 193 -10.73 -26.41 -46.43
C GLY A 193 -12.00 -26.88 -45.72
N GLU A 194 -12.38 -28.17 -45.85
CA GLU A 194 -13.53 -28.73 -45.13
C GLU A 194 -13.04 -29.19 -43.75
N THR A 195 -13.84 -28.90 -42.70
CA THR A 195 -13.56 -29.38 -41.34
C THR A 195 -13.81 -30.88 -41.26
N VAL A 196 -12.78 -31.65 -40.97
CA VAL A 196 -12.78 -33.11 -40.91
C VAL A 196 -12.64 -33.65 -39.49
N GLY A 197 -12.40 -32.79 -38.52
CA GLY A 197 -12.21 -33.14 -37.13
C GLY A 197 -11.91 -31.94 -36.26
N THR A 198 -11.54 -32.24 -35.03
CA THR A 198 -11.13 -31.23 -34.03
C THR A 198 -9.88 -31.73 -33.33
N PHE A 199 -8.92 -30.82 -33.20
CA PHE A 199 -7.72 -30.98 -32.39
C PHE A 199 -7.91 -30.20 -31.09
N SER A 200 -7.70 -30.84 -29.95
CA SER A 200 -7.87 -30.26 -28.62
C SER A 200 -6.66 -30.53 -27.74
N VAL A 201 -6.29 -29.54 -26.92
CA VAL A 201 -5.30 -29.70 -25.86
C VAL A 201 -5.90 -29.24 -24.56
N ASP A 202 -5.67 -30.00 -23.49
CA ASP A 202 -6.29 -29.80 -22.19
C ASP A 202 -5.29 -29.28 -21.18
N ILE A 203 -5.75 -28.35 -20.35
CA ILE A 203 -5.03 -27.85 -19.19
C ILE A 203 -5.83 -28.13 -17.92
N CYS A 204 -5.16 -28.60 -16.87
CA CYS A 204 -5.78 -28.68 -15.55
C CYS A 204 -5.88 -27.28 -14.94
N LEU A 205 -7.05 -26.92 -14.42
CA LEU A 205 -7.27 -25.61 -13.79
C LEU A 205 -6.80 -25.56 -12.32
N GLY A 206 -6.26 -26.60 -11.76
CA GLY A 206 -5.74 -26.61 -10.39
C GLY A 206 -4.70 -25.52 -10.17
N TRP A 207 -3.65 -25.47 -11.01
CA TRP A 207 -2.64 -24.41 -10.94
C TRP A 207 -3.21 -23.01 -11.18
N PHE A 208 -4.24 -22.91 -11.99
CA PHE A 208 -4.94 -21.66 -12.29
C PHE A 208 -5.69 -21.15 -11.06
N SER A 209 -6.45 -22.06 -10.41
CA SER A 209 -7.12 -21.79 -9.14
C SER A 209 -6.11 -21.37 -8.07
N ASP A 210 -5.00 -22.07 -7.98
CA ASP A 210 -3.92 -21.74 -7.03
C ASP A 210 -3.30 -20.36 -7.30
N THR A 211 -3.03 -20.06 -8.57
CA THR A 211 -2.46 -18.77 -8.99
C THR A 211 -3.43 -17.62 -8.68
N VAL A 212 -4.71 -17.78 -9.00
CA VAL A 212 -5.75 -16.78 -8.72
C VAL A 212 -5.96 -16.63 -7.22
N SER A 213 -6.02 -17.75 -6.49
CA SER A 213 -6.20 -17.74 -5.02
C SER A 213 -4.99 -17.19 -4.27
N ALA A 214 -3.79 -17.33 -4.83
CA ALA A 214 -2.57 -16.74 -4.28
C ALA A 214 -2.47 -15.22 -4.48
N ALA A 215 -3.27 -14.65 -5.38
CA ALA A 215 -3.32 -13.22 -5.64
C ALA A 215 -4.00 -12.46 -4.49
N LYS A 216 -3.32 -12.39 -3.36
CA LYS A 216 -3.78 -11.74 -2.13
C LYS A 216 -2.92 -10.52 -1.81
N PRO A 217 -3.30 -9.32 -2.24
CA PRO A 217 -2.57 -8.10 -1.90
C PRO A 217 -2.61 -7.79 -0.40
N TYR A 218 -3.62 -8.29 0.33
CA TYR A 218 -3.85 -8.12 1.76
C TYR A 218 -4.24 -9.44 2.43
N PRO A 219 -4.08 -9.56 3.77
CA PRO A 219 -4.31 -10.82 4.51
C PRO A 219 -5.69 -11.45 4.32
N HIS A 220 -6.75 -10.63 4.32
CA HIS A 220 -8.14 -11.11 4.19
C HIS A 220 -8.70 -10.89 2.78
N SER A 221 -7.87 -10.41 1.82
CA SER A 221 -8.29 -10.33 0.43
C SER A 221 -8.43 -11.72 -0.16
N TYR A 222 -9.37 -11.85 -1.08
CA TYR A 222 -9.58 -13.08 -1.82
C TYR A 222 -9.91 -12.77 -3.28
N SER A 223 -9.74 -13.78 -4.12
CA SER A 223 -9.97 -13.65 -5.55
C SER A 223 -11.12 -14.56 -5.97
N ILE A 224 -11.88 -14.10 -6.96
CA ILE A 224 -12.89 -14.87 -7.65
C ILE A 224 -12.60 -14.87 -9.16
N LEU A 225 -12.92 -15.97 -9.81
CA LEU A 225 -12.87 -16.09 -11.25
C LEU A 225 -14.26 -16.47 -11.76
N LEU A 226 -14.73 -15.75 -12.76
CA LEU A 226 -16.00 -16.01 -13.41
C LEU A 226 -15.77 -16.51 -14.84
N GLY A 227 -16.51 -17.55 -15.20
CA GLY A 227 -16.70 -18.01 -16.57
C GLY A 227 -17.64 -17.10 -17.36
N LYS A 228 -17.88 -17.41 -18.62
CA LYS A 228 -18.69 -16.65 -19.56
C LYS A 228 -20.14 -16.43 -19.09
N GLY A 229 -20.72 -17.41 -18.39
CA GLY A 229 -22.08 -17.33 -17.82
C GLY A 229 -22.14 -16.64 -16.45
N GLY A 230 -21.00 -16.19 -15.91
CA GLY A 230 -20.89 -15.68 -14.54
C GLY A 230 -20.77 -16.76 -13.49
N THR A 231 -20.55 -18.02 -13.88
CA THR A 231 -20.32 -19.15 -12.99
C THR A 231 -19.00 -18.97 -12.26
N TYR A 232 -18.96 -19.28 -10.97
CA TYR A 232 -17.73 -19.24 -10.20
C TYR A 232 -16.80 -20.42 -10.57
N LEU A 233 -15.67 -20.09 -11.19
CA LEU A 233 -14.60 -21.04 -11.51
C LEU A 233 -13.55 -21.09 -10.40
N VAL A 234 -13.33 -19.96 -9.69
CA VAL A 234 -12.53 -19.86 -8.46
C VAL A 234 -13.33 -19.03 -7.46
N HIS A 235 -13.48 -19.54 -6.25
CA HIS A 235 -14.13 -18.87 -5.14
C HIS A 235 -13.57 -19.42 -3.82
N PRO A 236 -13.42 -18.61 -2.74
CA PRO A 236 -12.96 -19.10 -1.43
C PRO A 236 -13.89 -20.16 -0.82
N ASP A 237 -15.16 -20.05 -1.06
CA ASP A 237 -16.14 -21.07 -0.71
C ASP A 237 -16.28 -22.09 -1.86
N SER A 238 -15.72 -23.27 -1.65
CA SER A 238 -15.72 -24.36 -2.65
C SER A 238 -17.10 -24.89 -2.99
N THR A 239 -18.11 -24.66 -2.14
CA THR A 239 -19.50 -25.12 -2.41
C THR A 239 -20.15 -24.36 -3.55
N LYS A 240 -19.65 -23.18 -3.89
CA LYS A 240 -20.15 -22.33 -4.97
C LYS A 240 -19.55 -22.66 -6.33
N LEU A 241 -18.42 -23.36 -6.33
CA LEU A 241 -17.68 -23.65 -7.57
C LEU A 241 -18.53 -24.48 -8.53
N PHE A 242 -18.70 -23.98 -9.76
CA PHE A 242 -19.44 -24.58 -10.87
C PHE A 242 -20.97 -24.74 -10.69
N TYR A 243 -21.48 -24.51 -9.47
CA TYR A 243 -22.90 -24.64 -9.16
C TYR A 243 -23.63 -23.30 -9.05
N GLU A 244 -22.92 -22.27 -8.59
CA GLU A 244 -23.46 -20.93 -8.45
C GLU A 244 -22.85 -19.95 -9.44
N THR A 245 -23.65 -18.94 -9.75
CA THR A 245 -23.19 -17.79 -10.53
C THR A 245 -23.14 -16.56 -9.62
N ILE A 246 -22.41 -15.52 -10.04
CA ILE A 246 -22.42 -14.22 -9.35
C ILE A 246 -23.83 -13.62 -9.23
N PHE A 247 -24.78 -14.12 -10.02
CA PHE A 247 -26.19 -13.68 -10.01
C PHE A 247 -27.08 -14.53 -9.10
N THR A 248 -26.63 -15.70 -8.63
CA THR A 248 -27.46 -16.62 -7.83
C THR A 248 -27.82 -16.02 -6.48
N GLN A 249 -26.92 -15.28 -5.85
CA GLN A 249 -27.15 -14.61 -4.56
C GLN A 249 -28.19 -13.48 -4.64
N THR A 250 -28.52 -13.01 -5.84
CA THR A 250 -29.49 -11.92 -6.02
C THR A 250 -30.96 -12.37 -5.95
N LEU A 251 -31.21 -13.67 -5.80
CA LEU A 251 -32.55 -14.21 -5.65
C LEU A 251 -33.18 -13.92 -4.27
N GLU A 252 -32.37 -13.61 -3.26
CA GLU A 252 -32.82 -13.27 -1.90
C GLU A 252 -33.07 -11.77 -1.68
N GLY A 253 -32.82 -10.93 -2.67
CA GLY A 253 -33.02 -9.46 -2.65
C GLY A 253 -32.16 -8.79 -3.72
N PRO A 254 -32.51 -7.59 -4.18
CA PRO A 254 -31.73 -6.92 -5.21
C PRO A 254 -30.44 -6.36 -4.58
N ASP A 255 -29.47 -7.21 -4.31
CA ASP A 255 -28.11 -6.72 -4.10
C ASP A 255 -27.58 -6.28 -5.47
N SER A 256 -27.97 -5.07 -5.83
CA SER A 256 -27.67 -4.46 -7.11
C SER A 256 -26.16 -4.37 -7.36
N ALA A 257 -25.37 -4.34 -6.31
CA ALA A 257 -23.94 -4.10 -6.38
C ALA A 257 -23.16 -5.30 -6.96
N MET A 258 -23.43 -6.53 -6.47
CA MET A 258 -22.80 -7.74 -7.02
C MET A 258 -23.33 -8.04 -8.43
N THR A 259 -24.61 -7.78 -8.69
CA THR A 259 -25.17 -7.91 -10.03
C THR A 259 -24.52 -6.95 -11.02
N GLU A 260 -24.31 -5.68 -10.64
CA GLU A 260 -23.62 -4.70 -11.48
C GLU A 260 -22.15 -5.05 -11.70
N LEU A 261 -21.49 -5.60 -10.69
CA LEU A 261 -20.13 -6.12 -10.83
C LEU A 261 -20.11 -7.26 -11.85
N GLY A 262 -20.98 -8.25 -11.68
CA GLY A 262 -21.09 -9.39 -12.58
C GLY A 262 -21.32 -8.96 -14.02
N LYS A 263 -22.26 -8.03 -14.26
CA LYS A 263 -22.50 -7.47 -15.60
C LYS A 263 -21.27 -6.79 -16.19
N ALA A 264 -20.54 -5.97 -15.40
CA ALA A 264 -19.34 -5.31 -15.85
C ALA A 264 -18.22 -6.32 -16.18
N MET A 265 -18.04 -7.34 -15.33
CA MET A 265 -17.08 -8.41 -15.58
C MET A 265 -17.38 -9.21 -16.83
N LEU A 266 -18.65 -9.59 -17.05
CA LEU A 266 -19.08 -10.32 -18.25
C LEU A 266 -19.06 -9.45 -19.52
N ALA A 267 -19.23 -8.13 -19.39
CA ALA A 267 -19.06 -7.19 -20.49
C ALA A 267 -17.59 -7.01 -20.90
N GLY A 268 -16.65 -7.63 -20.19
CA GLY A 268 -15.22 -7.48 -20.45
C GLY A 268 -14.65 -6.12 -20.01
N GLU A 269 -15.32 -5.45 -19.08
CA GLU A 269 -14.82 -4.20 -18.51
C GLU A 269 -13.69 -4.48 -17.51
N SER A 270 -12.85 -3.48 -17.28
CA SER A 270 -11.81 -3.51 -16.26
C SER A 270 -11.85 -2.25 -15.40
N GLY A 271 -11.57 -2.40 -14.13
CA GLY A 271 -11.59 -1.28 -13.21
C GLY A 271 -11.64 -1.69 -11.75
N TYR A 272 -12.13 -0.78 -10.92
CA TYR A 272 -12.47 -1.10 -9.54
C TYR A 272 -13.83 -0.50 -9.16
N LYS A 273 -14.51 -1.17 -8.24
CA LYS A 273 -15.74 -0.70 -7.60
C LYS A 273 -15.63 -0.82 -6.09
N VAL A 274 -16.37 0.00 -5.39
CA VAL A 274 -16.53 -0.11 -3.92
C VAL A 274 -17.91 -0.70 -3.68
N LEU A 275 -17.92 -1.87 -3.06
CA LEU A 275 -19.16 -2.64 -2.80
C LEU A 275 -19.23 -3.01 -1.33
N THR A 276 -20.45 -3.19 -0.82
CA THR A 276 -20.65 -3.77 0.51
C THR A 276 -20.93 -5.26 0.32
N ILE A 277 -20.03 -6.10 0.83
CA ILE A 277 -20.14 -7.57 0.76
C ILE A 277 -20.17 -8.08 2.21
N ASP A 278 -21.17 -8.87 2.56
CA ASP A 278 -21.39 -9.40 3.92
C ASP A 278 -21.38 -8.31 5.01
N GLY A 279 -21.86 -7.11 4.67
CA GLY A 279 -21.93 -5.97 5.59
C GLY A 279 -20.63 -5.20 5.77
N GLU A 280 -19.56 -5.56 5.06
CA GLU A 280 -18.28 -4.86 5.05
C GLU A 280 -18.05 -4.15 3.72
N GLU A 281 -17.52 -2.92 3.77
CA GLU A 281 -17.11 -2.19 2.57
C GLU A 281 -15.84 -2.83 1.99
N CYS A 282 -15.90 -3.23 0.72
CA CYS A 282 -14.82 -3.88 0.01
C CYS A 282 -14.46 -3.10 -1.27
N PHE A 283 -13.16 -3.02 -1.54
CA PHE A 283 -12.66 -2.59 -2.84
C PHE A 283 -12.52 -3.81 -3.75
N VAL A 284 -13.24 -3.81 -4.85
CA VAL A 284 -13.26 -4.92 -5.82
C VAL A 284 -12.59 -4.46 -7.10
N PHE A 285 -11.45 -5.06 -7.41
CA PHE A 285 -10.69 -4.83 -8.65
C PHE A 285 -11.00 -5.96 -9.60
N TYR A 286 -11.34 -5.66 -10.85
CA TYR A 286 -11.71 -6.68 -11.81
C TYR A 286 -11.12 -6.42 -13.19
N LYS A 287 -10.79 -7.51 -13.90
CA LYS A 287 -10.20 -7.47 -15.23
C LYS A 287 -10.50 -8.75 -16.00
N PRO A 288 -10.86 -8.65 -17.30
CA PRO A 288 -11.03 -9.81 -18.16
C PRO A 288 -9.68 -10.38 -18.62
N PHE A 289 -9.67 -11.67 -18.96
CA PHE A 289 -8.62 -12.28 -19.74
C PHE A 289 -8.85 -12.01 -21.24
N LYS A 290 -7.77 -11.78 -21.98
CA LYS A 290 -7.86 -11.40 -23.40
C LYS A 290 -8.25 -12.56 -24.32
N LYS A 291 -7.96 -13.78 -23.89
CA LYS A 291 -8.05 -15.00 -24.72
C LYS A 291 -9.30 -15.83 -24.46
N THR A 292 -9.86 -15.67 -23.31
CA THR A 292 -11.07 -16.34 -22.87
C THR A 292 -12.13 -15.29 -22.56
N ASP A 293 -13.39 -15.70 -22.50
CA ASP A 293 -14.46 -14.84 -22.02
C ASP A 293 -14.56 -14.84 -20.47
N TRP A 294 -13.45 -15.18 -19.78
CA TRP A 294 -13.38 -15.22 -18.32
C TRP A 294 -12.95 -13.88 -17.76
N SER A 295 -13.34 -13.64 -16.52
CA SER A 295 -12.98 -12.41 -15.81
C SER A 295 -12.63 -12.71 -14.36
N VAL A 296 -11.55 -12.10 -13.88
CA VAL A 296 -11.07 -12.25 -12.50
C VAL A 296 -11.32 -10.98 -11.71
N ALA A 297 -11.69 -11.15 -10.44
CA ALA A 297 -11.73 -10.04 -9.51
C ALA A 297 -10.98 -10.38 -8.21
N ILE A 298 -10.35 -9.35 -7.63
CA ILE A 298 -9.76 -9.38 -6.29
C ILE A 298 -10.61 -8.50 -5.38
N ILE A 299 -11.09 -9.09 -4.29
CA ILE A 299 -11.91 -8.43 -3.28
C ILE A 299 -11.03 -8.12 -2.07
N CYS A 300 -10.91 -6.85 -1.74
CA CYS A 300 -10.10 -6.35 -0.65
C CYS A 300 -11.00 -5.66 0.39
N PRO A 301 -11.20 -6.25 1.59
CA PRO A 301 -11.89 -5.58 2.66
C PRO A 301 -11.26 -4.24 3.01
N SER A 302 -12.08 -3.22 3.22
CA SER A 302 -11.59 -1.87 3.57
C SER A 302 -10.86 -1.86 4.93
N SER A 303 -11.25 -2.76 5.82
CA SER A 303 -10.59 -2.98 7.11
C SER A 303 -9.10 -3.33 6.96
N ASP A 304 -8.73 -4.14 5.98
CA ASP A 304 -7.34 -4.49 5.70
C ASP A 304 -6.52 -3.28 5.27
N ILE A 305 -7.08 -2.48 4.38
CA ILE A 305 -6.44 -1.27 3.85
C ILE A 305 -6.26 -0.23 4.96
N VAL A 306 -7.29 -0.08 5.81
CA VAL A 306 -7.30 0.91 6.89
C VAL A 306 -6.51 0.45 8.11
N SER A 307 -6.34 -0.87 8.33
CA SER A 307 -5.73 -1.43 9.53
C SER A 307 -4.29 -0.97 9.77
N GLU A 308 -3.46 -0.95 8.72
CA GLU A 308 -2.08 -0.44 8.80
C GLU A 308 -2.05 1.05 9.14
N TYR A 309 -2.94 1.83 8.53
CA TYR A 309 -3.10 3.24 8.82
C TYR A 309 -3.57 3.48 10.28
N VAL A 310 -4.57 2.72 10.75
CA VAL A 310 -5.08 2.85 12.12
C VAL A 310 -4.00 2.51 13.15
N ARG A 311 -3.22 1.47 12.90
CA ARG A 311 -2.08 1.09 13.77
C ARG A 311 -1.04 2.19 13.85
N LEU A 312 -0.63 2.73 12.70
CA LEU A 312 0.32 3.84 12.62
C LEU A 312 -0.26 5.09 13.31
N ARG A 313 -1.49 5.46 13.02
CA ARG A 313 -2.20 6.57 13.66
C ARG A 313 -2.21 6.43 15.18
N ASN A 314 -2.58 5.26 15.69
CA ASN A 314 -2.66 5.01 17.13
C ASN A 314 -1.28 5.10 17.79
N ALA A 315 -0.23 4.59 17.15
CA ALA A 315 1.14 4.70 17.62
C ALA A 315 1.59 6.17 17.68
N VAL A 316 1.37 6.92 16.61
CA VAL A 316 1.70 8.36 16.55
C VAL A 316 0.90 9.16 17.57
N MET A 317 -0.39 8.87 17.76
CA MET A 317 -1.20 9.51 18.80
C MET A 317 -0.67 9.22 20.21
N ALA A 318 -0.30 7.96 20.49
CA ALA A 318 0.27 7.58 21.78
C ALA A 318 1.59 8.33 22.06
N ILE A 319 2.50 8.35 21.08
CA ILE A 319 3.78 9.10 21.17
C ILE A 319 3.51 10.59 21.38
N SER A 320 2.53 11.15 20.69
CA SER A 320 2.16 12.57 20.80
C SER A 320 1.60 12.91 22.18
N ILE A 321 0.74 12.06 22.74
CA ILE A 321 0.20 12.25 24.09
C ILE A 321 1.34 12.22 25.12
N VAL A 322 2.25 11.24 25.01
CA VAL A 322 3.42 11.16 25.88
C VAL A 322 4.31 12.39 25.72
N GLY A 323 4.55 12.84 24.48
CA GLY A 323 5.33 14.05 24.20
C GLY A 323 4.74 15.31 24.83
N ILE A 324 3.42 15.49 24.71
CA ILE A 324 2.69 16.61 25.32
C ILE A 324 2.78 16.55 26.85
N LEU A 325 2.62 15.37 27.45
CA LEU A 325 2.77 15.20 28.91
C LEU A 325 4.19 15.53 29.39
N LEU A 326 5.20 15.06 28.68
CA LEU A 326 6.61 15.38 28.99
C LEU A 326 6.87 16.88 28.86
N LEU A 327 6.34 17.50 27.81
CA LEU A 327 6.47 18.94 27.58
C LEU A 327 5.77 19.75 28.68
N LEU A 328 4.60 19.32 29.15
CA LEU A 328 3.90 19.92 30.28
C LEU A 328 4.73 19.83 31.57
N ILE A 329 5.28 18.66 31.88
CA ILE A 329 6.11 18.43 33.05
C ILE A 329 7.40 19.28 32.95
N PHE A 330 8.06 19.26 31.78
CA PHE A 330 9.27 20.02 31.53
C PHE A 330 9.01 21.52 31.68
N THR A 331 8.03 22.06 30.99
CA THR A 331 7.67 23.48 31.04
C THR A 331 7.32 23.92 32.46
N ARG A 332 6.52 23.10 33.18
CA ARG A 332 6.18 23.36 34.58
C ARG A 332 7.42 23.37 35.48
N THR A 333 8.32 22.42 35.26
CA THR A 333 9.56 22.28 36.07
C THR A 333 10.52 23.43 35.80
N VAL A 334 10.77 23.73 34.51
CA VAL A 334 11.66 24.85 34.13
C VAL A 334 11.10 26.18 34.60
N ILE A 335 9.83 26.46 34.40
CA ILE A 335 9.23 27.70 34.83
C ILE A 335 9.22 27.81 36.36
N ARG A 336 8.90 26.73 37.09
CA ARG A 336 8.98 26.75 38.55
C ARG A 336 10.42 26.97 39.03
N LYS A 337 11.38 26.23 38.48
CA LYS A 337 12.79 26.30 38.90
C LYS A 337 13.41 27.66 38.63
N ASN A 338 13.00 28.33 37.53
CA ASN A 338 13.61 29.59 37.09
C ASN A 338 12.83 30.85 37.53
N LEU A 339 11.50 30.80 37.61
CA LEU A 339 10.70 31.97 37.95
C LEU A 339 10.32 32.07 39.43
N LEU A 340 10.35 30.98 40.20
CA LEU A 340 10.04 31.02 41.62
C LEU A 340 11.12 31.79 42.42
N PRO A 341 12.42 31.57 42.17
CA PRO A 341 13.49 32.36 42.76
C PRO A 341 13.38 33.86 42.46
N LEU A 342 13.10 34.19 41.18
CA LEU A 342 12.90 35.58 40.75
C LEU A 342 11.72 36.26 41.46
N LYS A 343 10.66 35.50 41.76
CA LYS A 343 9.50 36.01 42.53
C LYS A 343 9.88 36.27 43.97
N HIS A 344 10.69 35.40 44.57
CA HIS A 344 11.26 35.63 45.93
C HIS A 344 12.18 36.83 45.95
N LEU A 345 13.08 36.96 44.97
CA LEU A 345 13.92 38.11 44.80
C LEU A 345 13.15 39.42 44.64
N ALA A 346 12.10 39.41 43.77
CA ALA A 346 11.26 40.60 43.58
C ALA A 346 10.51 41.01 44.89
N HIS A 347 10.09 40.01 45.69
CA HIS A 347 9.45 40.27 46.96
C HIS A 347 10.44 40.80 48.00
N SER A 348 11.63 40.26 48.02
CA SER A 348 12.73 40.73 48.89
C SER A 348 13.19 42.10 48.47
N ALA A 349 13.26 42.39 47.14
CA ALA A 349 13.55 43.73 46.63
C ALA A 349 12.51 44.76 47.02
N LYS A 350 11.22 44.41 47.00
CA LYS A 350 10.16 45.29 47.48
C LYS A 350 10.30 45.60 48.98
N ARG A 351 10.63 44.60 49.80
CA ARG A 351 10.89 44.80 51.25
C ARG A 351 12.08 45.73 51.51
N VAL A 352 13.14 45.59 50.70
CA VAL A 352 14.29 46.48 50.79
C VAL A 352 13.91 47.94 50.39
N ALA A 353 13.09 48.11 49.35
CA ALA A 353 12.57 49.41 48.92
C ALA A 353 11.67 50.05 49.98
N ASP A 354 10.92 49.24 50.74
CA ASP A 354 10.09 49.69 51.87
C ASP A 354 10.94 49.86 53.16
N ALA A 355 12.27 49.92 53.03
CA ALA A 355 13.24 50.13 54.13
C ALA A 355 13.26 49.00 55.18
N HIS A 356 12.73 47.81 54.87
CA HIS A 356 12.77 46.62 55.72
C HIS A 356 13.99 45.77 55.42
N PHE A 357 15.10 46.06 55.99
CA PHE A 357 16.40 45.36 55.77
C PHE A 357 16.55 44.10 56.62
N THR A 358 15.63 43.78 57.55
CA THR A 358 15.66 42.61 58.42
C THR A 358 15.01 41.40 57.78
N GLY A 359 15.82 40.51 57.24
CA GLY A 359 15.42 39.21 56.69
C GLY A 359 16.47 38.73 55.71
N SER A 360 17.40 37.87 56.15
CA SER A 360 18.47 37.36 55.30
C SER A 360 17.89 36.48 54.17
N VAL A 361 18.17 36.84 52.90
CA VAL A 361 18.02 35.92 51.81
C VAL A 361 19.00 34.77 52.03
N GLN A 362 18.49 33.50 52.05
CA GLN A 362 19.36 32.33 52.23
C GLN A 362 20.36 32.22 51.08
N GLU A 363 21.54 31.67 51.37
CA GLU A 363 22.55 31.40 50.37
C GLU A 363 22.08 30.42 49.33
N SER A 364 22.15 30.79 48.05
CA SER A 364 21.78 29.94 46.96
C SER A 364 22.95 29.04 46.57
N HIS A 365 22.74 27.73 46.57
CA HIS A 365 23.74 26.77 46.08
C HIS A 365 23.68 26.57 44.55
N ARG A 366 22.93 27.42 43.84
CA ARG A 366 22.83 27.38 42.37
C ARG A 366 24.11 27.96 41.76
N THR A 367 24.59 27.30 40.71
CA THR A 367 25.77 27.70 39.93
C THR A 367 25.42 28.51 38.67
N ASP A 368 24.11 28.70 38.40
CA ASP A 368 23.61 29.45 37.23
C ASP A 368 23.46 30.96 37.56
N GLU A 369 23.04 31.72 36.53
CA GLU A 369 22.84 33.18 36.61
C GLU A 369 21.86 33.58 37.72
N ILE A 370 20.87 32.75 38.00
CA ILE A 370 19.82 32.98 39.01
C ILE A 370 20.46 32.80 40.43
N GLY A 371 21.26 31.77 40.61
CA GLY A 371 21.96 31.54 41.89
C GLY A 371 22.97 32.64 42.16
N ARG A 372 23.70 33.08 41.14
CA ARG A 372 24.55 34.25 41.25
C ARG A 372 23.79 35.51 41.60
N LEU A 373 22.62 35.69 41.01
CA LEU A 373 21.75 36.85 41.28
C LEU A 373 21.23 36.82 42.74
N GLU A 374 20.77 35.64 43.24
CA GLU A 374 20.33 35.45 44.61
C GLU A 374 21.47 35.80 45.61
N ASN A 375 22.67 35.30 45.37
CA ASN A 375 23.82 35.54 46.21
C ASN A 375 24.31 36.99 46.12
N SER A 376 24.30 37.59 44.93
CA SER A 376 24.63 39.01 44.73
C SER A 376 23.60 39.92 45.42
N PHE A 377 22.31 39.57 45.34
CA PHE A 377 21.26 40.32 46.05
C PHE A 377 21.41 40.21 47.57
N ARG A 378 21.77 39.03 48.09
CA ARG A 378 22.10 38.83 49.52
C ARG A 378 23.26 39.72 49.95
N THR A 379 24.36 39.73 49.17
CA THR A 379 25.51 40.57 49.44
C THR A 379 25.14 42.05 49.45
N MET A 380 24.32 42.47 48.45
CA MET A 380 23.82 43.83 48.38
C MET A 380 22.92 44.18 49.59
N GLN A 381 22.02 43.28 50.01
CA GLN A 381 21.16 43.48 51.16
C GLN A 381 21.97 43.62 52.43
N GLN A 382 23.02 42.80 52.58
CA GLN A 382 23.97 42.88 53.70
C GLN A 382 24.78 44.17 53.69
N SER A 383 25.23 44.62 52.53
CA SER A 383 25.96 45.90 52.40
C SER A 383 25.05 47.10 52.68
N LEU A 384 23.80 47.08 52.18
CA LEU A 384 22.80 48.13 52.43
C LEU A 384 22.41 48.21 53.90
N ALA A 385 22.33 47.08 54.61
CA ALA A 385 22.07 47.07 56.05
C ALA A 385 23.17 47.72 56.86
N GLY A 386 24.40 47.69 56.26
CA GLY A 386 25.59 48.31 56.87
C GLY A 386 25.79 49.80 56.51
N TYR A 387 25.31 50.19 55.31
CA TYR A 387 25.63 51.53 54.77
C TYR A 387 24.34 52.28 54.30
N VAL A 388 23.55 52.77 55.23
CA VAL A 388 22.32 53.56 54.94
C VAL A 388 22.64 54.86 54.17
N SER A 389 23.87 55.32 54.17
CA SER A 389 24.27 56.58 53.52
C SER A 389 24.79 56.39 52.08
N GLU A 390 25.15 55.19 51.64
CA GLU A 390 25.67 54.91 50.29
C GLU A 390 24.62 54.45 49.25
N VAL A 391 23.35 54.38 49.66
CA VAL A 391 22.21 53.85 48.85
C VAL A 391 22.08 54.51 47.47
N ARG A 392 22.55 55.72 47.34
CA ARG A 392 22.40 56.46 46.05
C ARG A 392 23.37 55.93 44.96
N GLN A 393 24.55 55.51 45.33
CA GLN A 393 25.59 55.07 44.40
C GLN A 393 25.35 53.60 43.97
N GLU A 394 24.80 52.80 44.91
CA GLU A 394 24.51 51.41 44.64
C GLU A 394 23.26 51.24 43.74
N THR A 395 22.29 52.17 43.84
CA THR A 395 21.07 52.18 42.99
C THR A 395 21.41 52.41 41.52
N GLU A 396 22.40 53.30 41.21
CA GLU A 396 22.86 53.51 39.84
C GLU A 396 23.58 52.28 39.25
N ASN A 397 24.34 51.57 40.09
CA ASN A 397 24.98 50.33 39.66
C ASN A 397 23.96 49.18 39.38
N LEU A 398 22.85 49.19 40.11
CA LEU A 398 21.77 48.21 39.90
C LEU A 398 20.99 48.48 38.59
N GLU A 399 20.76 49.74 38.26
CA GLU A 399 20.12 50.09 36.98
C GLU A 399 21.01 49.72 35.79
N LEU A 400 22.32 49.91 35.93
CA LEU A 400 23.27 49.52 34.88
C LEU A 400 23.28 47.98 34.64
N ARG A 401 23.29 47.19 35.74
CA ARG A 401 23.27 45.74 35.67
C ARG A 401 21.95 45.18 35.12
N ASN A 402 20.83 45.80 35.48
CA ASN A 402 19.53 45.40 34.93
C ASN A 402 19.45 45.66 33.41
N LYS A 403 20.08 46.76 32.95
CA LYS A 403 20.15 47.07 31.53
C LYS A 403 21.02 46.08 30.76
N GLU A 404 22.15 45.67 31.31
CA GLU A 404 22.99 44.64 30.72
C GLU A 404 22.32 43.28 30.68
N LEU A 405 21.49 42.96 31.69
CA LEU A 405 20.72 41.71 31.72
C LEU A 405 19.60 41.71 30.70
N GLU A 406 18.97 42.86 30.50
CA GLU A 406 17.91 43.05 29.51
C GLU A 406 18.45 42.97 28.06
N GLU A 407 19.67 43.57 27.87
CA GLU A 407 20.38 43.46 26.60
C GLU A 407 20.83 42.00 26.31
N ALA A 408 21.29 41.27 27.31
CA ALA A 408 21.67 39.86 27.18
C ALA A 408 20.42 38.96 26.93
N TYR A 409 19.29 39.31 27.54
CA TYR A 409 18.01 38.57 27.34
C TYR A 409 17.46 38.78 25.93
N GLU A 410 17.50 40.04 25.41
CA GLU A 410 17.06 40.31 24.03
C GLU A 410 17.99 39.64 23.00
N LEU A 411 19.31 39.57 23.27
CA LEU A 411 20.22 38.81 22.39
C LEU A 411 19.95 37.31 22.37
N ALA A 412 19.64 36.72 23.54
CA ALA A 412 19.30 35.30 23.63
C ALA A 412 17.96 34.98 22.92
N LYS A 413 17.01 35.93 22.96
CA LYS A 413 15.70 35.79 22.30
C LYS A 413 15.79 35.94 20.78
N GLU A 414 16.69 36.82 20.29
CA GLU A 414 17.00 36.93 18.86
C GLU A 414 17.62 35.61 18.31
N ASP A 415 18.49 34.97 19.08
CA ASP A 415 19.12 33.72 18.68
C ASP A 415 18.11 32.56 18.59
N GLU A 416 17.14 32.52 19.52
CA GLU A 416 16.07 31.51 19.51
C GLU A 416 15.07 31.69 18.32
N HIS A 417 14.79 32.99 17.99
CA HIS A 417 13.95 33.31 16.81
C HIS A 417 14.67 32.95 15.50
N MET A 418 15.96 33.16 15.41
CA MET A 418 16.74 32.85 14.22
C MET A 418 16.81 31.34 13.98
N LYS A 419 16.98 30.53 15.02
CA LYS A 419 16.97 29.06 14.94
C LYS A 419 15.63 28.51 14.42
N THR A 420 14.54 29.06 14.94
CA THR A 420 13.17 28.64 14.52
C THR A 420 12.89 29.00 13.07
N ALA A 421 13.33 30.19 12.62
CA ALA A 421 13.15 30.64 11.24
C ALA A 421 13.95 29.78 10.23
N VAL A 422 15.17 29.40 10.56
CA VAL A 422 16.00 28.52 9.70
C VAL A 422 15.36 27.15 9.54
N LEU A 423 14.90 26.54 10.64
CA LEU A 423 14.22 25.24 10.59
C LEU A 423 12.93 25.29 9.76
N HIS A 424 12.15 26.36 9.91
CA HIS A 424 10.89 26.53 9.14
C HIS A 424 11.17 26.75 7.65
N HIS A 425 12.22 27.52 7.33
CA HIS A 425 12.62 27.75 5.93
C HIS A 425 13.08 26.45 5.26
N MET A 426 13.88 25.66 5.97
CA MET A 426 14.40 24.39 5.42
C MET A 426 13.33 23.32 5.28
N THR A 427 12.38 23.22 6.22
CA THR A 427 11.22 22.31 6.07
C THR A 427 10.29 22.73 4.93
N GLY A 428 10.12 24.03 4.71
CA GLY A 428 9.39 24.55 3.57
C GLY A 428 10.02 24.20 2.22
N GLN A 429 11.33 24.27 2.12
CA GLN A 429 12.07 23.91 0.90
C GLN A 429 12.03 22.41 0.58
N MET A 430 11.84 21.54 1.58
CA MET A 430 11.68 20.10 1.36
C MET A 430 10.27 19.72 0.88
N ALA A 431 9.26 20.49 1.24
CA ALA A 431 7.86 20.18 0.89
C ALA A 431 7.61 20.23 -0.63
N GLU A 432 8.28 21.13 -1.33
CA GLU A 432 8.07 21.34 -2.76
C GLU A 432 8.62 20.20 -3.63
N PRO A 433 9.88 19.75 -3.46
CA PRO A 433 10.38 18.59 -4.22
C PRO A 433 9.63 17.30 -3.86
N ILE A 434 9.22 17.10 -2.60
CA ILE A 434 8.40 15.94 -2.20
C ILE A 434 7.04 15.97 -2.91
N SER A 435 6.40 17.13 -3.01
CA SER A 435 5.16 17.30 -3.77
C SER A 435 5.35 17.02 -5.27
N ARG A 436 6.48 17.46 -5.85
CA ARG A 436 6.80 17.17 -7.26
C ARG A 436 7.07 15.68 -7.51
N ILE A 437 7.78 15.01 -6.61
CA ILE A 437 7.99 13.55 -6.68
C ILE A 437 6.64 12.83 -6.67
N SER A 438 5.75 13.21 -5.76
CA SER A 438 4.40 12.62 -5.65
C SER A 438 3.56 12.84 -6.91
N SER A 439 3.59 14.07 -7.46
CA SER A 439 2.87 14.43 -8.69
C SER A 439 3.40 13.65 -9.91
N ILE A 440 4.72 13.56 -10.06
CA ILE A 440 5.33 12.84 -11.19
C ILE A 440 5.06 11.34 -11.07
N ALA A 441 5.13 10.78 -9.85
CA ALA A 441 4.80 9.38 -9.59
C ALA A 441 3.34 9.08 -9.93
N GLN A 442 2.43 10.00 -9.61
CA GLN A 442 1.02 9.93 -9.97
C GLN A 442 0.82 9.95 -11.49
N THR A 443 1.48 10.88 -12.17
CA THR A 443 1.41 10.98 -13.65
C THR A 443 1.97 9.71 -14.31
N ILE A 444 3.05 9.15 -13.76
CA ILE A 444 3.57 7.85 -14.22
C ILE A 444 2.53 6.75 -14.01
N HIS A 445 1.82 6.76 -12.90
CA HIS A 445 0.79 5.77 -12.60
C HIS A 445 -0.42 5.87 -13.54
N ASP A 446 -0.89 7.10 -13.78
CA ASP A 446 -2.12 7.36 -14.54
C ASP A 446 -1.92 7.19 -16.07
N GLU A 447 -0.72 7.44 -16.57
CA GLU A 447 -0.43 7.47 -18.01
C GLU A 447 0.50 6.33 -18.49
N TYR A 448 0.84 5.37 -17.62
CA TYR A 448 1.80 4.30 -17.92
C TYR A 448 1.49 3.50 -19.19
N GLN A 449 0.20 3.33 -19.54
CA GLN A 449 -0.21 2.57 -20.72
C GLN A 449 -0.20 3.37 -22.04
N THR A 450 -0.14 4.69 -21.96
CA THR A 450 -0.24 5.58 -23.13
C THR A 450 1.05 6.32 -23.46
N THR A 451 2.00 6.29 -22.55
CA THR A 451 3.23 7.08 -22.64
C THR A 451 4.37 6.29 -23.27
N SER A 452 5.10 6.93 -24.16
CA SER A 452 6.29 6.31 -24.80
C SER A 452 7.37 5.98 -23.75
N ASN A 453 8.16 4.95 -24.04
CA ASN A 453 9.25 4.50 -23.15
C ASN A 453 10.29 5.63 -22.87
N GLU A 454 10.46 6.55 -23.80
CA GLU A 454 11.35 7.72 -23.64
C GLU A 454 10.77 8.73 -22.64
N THR A 455 9.47 8.95 -22.67
CA THR A 455 8.79 9.86 -21.73
C THR A 455 8.76 9.28 -20.31
N LEU A 456 8.58 7.97 -20.18
CA LEU A 456 8.68 7.25 -18.91
C LEU A 456 10.09 7.33 -18.31
N GLN A 457 11.12 7.17 -19.13
CA GLN A 457 12.52 7.36 -18.70
C GLN A 457 12.79 8.79 -18.27
N ALA A 458 12.27 9.78 -18.99
CA ALA A 458 12.41 11.20 -18.62
C ALA A 458 11.70 11.52 -17.28
N MET A 459 10.52 10.95 -17.05
CA MET A 459 9.78 11.11 -15.79
C MET A 459 10.49 10.43 -14.63
N THR A 460 11.02 9.23 -14.83
CA THR A 460 11.81 8.50 -13.82
C THR A 460 13.12 9.23 -13.50
N ALA A 461 13.78 9.77 -14.52
CA ALA A 461 14.96 10.60 -14.33
C ALA A 461 14.65 11.84 -13.49
N LYS A 462 13.51 12.48 -13.73
CA LYS A 462 13.05 13.65 -12.99
C LYS A 462 12.71 13.33 -11.52
N VAL A 463 12.10 12.18 -11.24
CA VAL A 463 11.90 11.68 -9.86
C VAL A 463 13.24 11.43 -9.18
N THR A 464 14.20 10.88 -9.89
CA THR A 464 15.56 10.64 -9.36
C THR A 464 16.28 11.96 -9.06
N GLU A 465 16.13 12.96 -9.92
CA GLU A 465 16.69 14.30 -9.74
C GLU A 465 16.08 14.98 -8.50
N GLU A 466 14.75 14.99 -8.38
CA GLU A 466 14.06 15.58 -7.22
C GLU A 466 14.37 14.81 -5.91
N THR A 467 14.53 13.49 -5.99
CA THR A 467 14.96 12.66 -4.84
C THR A 467 16.40 13.00 -4.43
N ALA A 468 17.28 13.23 -5.40
CA ALA A 468 18.65 13.69 -5.12
C ALA A 468 18.65 15.09 -4.50
N GLU A 469 17.74 15.98 -4.92
CA GLU A 469 17.58 17.31 -4.33
C GLU A 469 17.09 17.23 -2.87
N VAL A 470 16.09 16.38 -2.57
CA VAL A 470 15.64 16.10 -1.20
C VAL A 470 16.79 15.55 -0.36
N THR A 471 17.56 14.62 -0.91
CA THR A 471 18.73 14.05 -0.23
C THR A 471 19.81 15.12 0.02
N ARG A 472 20.06 15.99 -0.94
CA ARG A 472 21.00 17.11 -0.83
C ARG A 472 20.55 18.10 0.26
N LEU A 473 19.26 18.44 0.32
CA LEU A 473 18.70 19.31 1.34
C LEU A 473 18.81 18.67 2.73
N LEU A 474 18.58 17.37 2.82
CA LEU A 474 18.74 16.60 4.06
C LEU A 474 20.20 16.55 4.52
N ASP A 475 21.13 16.37 3.57
CA ASP A 475 22.57 16.42 3.84
C ASP A 475 23.03 17.83 4.27
N GLN A 476 22.47 18.88 3.67
CA GLN A 476 22.73 20.26 4.09
C GLN A 476 22.21 20.50 5.51
N LEU A 477 21.01 19.98 5.84
CA LEU A 477 20.41 20.04 7.17
C LEU A 477 21.27 19.30 8.19
N LEU A 478 21.72 18.10 7.85
CA LEU A 478 22.64 17.30 8.69
C LEU A 478 24.01 17.96 8.84
N LYS A 479 24.49 18.63 7.78
CA LYS A 479 25.76 19.33 7.80
C LYS A 479 25.68 20.58 8.67
N ALA A 480 24.63 21.39 8.54
CA ALA A 480 24.34 22.52 9.40
C ALA A 480 24.22 22.10 10.87
N ALA A 481 23.43 21.01 11.14
CA ALA A 481 23.31 20.45 12.48
C ALA A 481 24.62 19.87 13.02
N ARG A 482 25.53 19.36 12.19
CA ARG A 482 26.82 18.85 12.58
C ARG A 482 27.87 19.99 12.81
N GLU A 483 27.76 21.08 12.06
CA GLU A 483 28.61 22.25 12.25
C GLU A 483 28.31 22.97 13.58
N GLU A 484 27.03 22.93 14.00
CA GLU A 484 26.57 23.49 15.27
C GLU A 484 26.96 22.61 16.49
N ILE A 485 27.13 21.29 16.31
CA ILE A 485 27.57 20.34 17.34
C ILE A 485 29.10 20.33 17.50
N ARG A 486 29.84 20.94 16.60
CA ARG A 486 31.27 21.13 16.83
C ARG A 486 31.45 22.24 17.87
N PRO A 487 31.86 21.93 19.11
CA PRO A 487 32.12 22.96 20.08
C PRO A 487 33.21 23.89 19.52
N GLN A 488 33.02 25.19 19.70
CA GLN A 488 34.06 26.21 19.54
C GLN A 488 35.29 25.87 20.43
N ARG A 489 36.10 24.95 19.93
CA ARG A 489 37.41 24.65 20.45
C ARG A 489 38.40 25.32 19.54
N LYS A 490 38.56 26.64 19.68
CA LYS A 490 39.75 27.40 19.28
C LYS A 490 39.46 28.89 19.43
N GLU A 491 39.60 29.38 20.62
CA GLU A 491 39.98 30.77 20.87
C GLU A 491 40.28 30.99 22.37
N ASP A 492 41.05 30.07 22.96
CA ASP A 492 41.78 30.35 24.23
C ASP A 492 43.17 29.75 24.09
N ALA A 493 43.94 30.37 23.18
CA ALA A 493 45.40 30.20 23.13
C ALA A 493 46.00 31.40 22.38
N SER A 494 45.99 32.57 23.05
CA SER A 494 46.93 33.66 22.84
C SER A 494 46.84 34.65 23.99
#